data_66fda3e1db6989e366cb23b8b1b8ee62
#
_entry.id   66fda3e1db6989e366cb23b8b1b8ee62
#
_cell.length_a   1.000
_cell.length_b   1.000
_cell.length_c   1.000
_cell.angle_alpha   90.00
_cell.angle_beta   90.00
_cell.angle_gamma   90.00
#
_symmetry.space_group_name_H-M   'P 1'
#
loop_
_entity.id
_entity.type
_entity.pdbx_description
1 polymer ?
#
loop_
_entity_poly.entity_id
_entity_poly.type
_entity_poly.pdbx_seq_one_letter_code
_entity_poly.pdbx_strand_id
1 'polypeptide(L)'
;VMQYIYSKYGGKRTGLTANVITYRSKSAIRETAKVFGLSEDVIVALNGMHWGWGSTIDQSEVRGLGLDPDDPALSQLFEIVKVLRGFPRHLSQHVGGFVITRDSLESLVPISKTAMESRTIIEWNKDDIDALGILKVDILALGMLTCIRRALEMMHVHYGKDVQLVDLLREEKNDPPAAARVYA
;
A
#
# COMPACT_ATOMS: atom_id res chain seq x y z
N VAL A 1 -14.67 -8.13 -8.92
CA VAL A 1 -14.63 -8.71 -7.56
C VAL A 1 -15.31 -7.77 -6.56
N MET A 2 -14.90 -6.50 -6.42
CA MET A 2 -15.51 -5.55 -5.46
C MET A 2 -17.03 -5.48 -5.60
N GLN A 3 -17.56 -5.25 -6.80
CA GLN A 3 -19.00 -5.19 -7.03
C GLN A 3 -19.73 -6.49 -6.64
N TYR A 4 -19.10 -7.62 -6.88
CA TYR A 4 -19.64 -8.92 -6.45
C TYR A 4 -19.77 -8.99 -4.92
N ILE A 5 -18.77 -8.50 -4.17
CA ILE A 5 -18.79 -8.49 -2.70
C ILE A 5 -19.94 -7.61 -2.20
N TYR A 6 -20.06 -6.38 -2.72
CA TYR A 6 -21.16 -5.49 -2.35
C TYR A 6 -22.53 -6.04 -2.73
N SER A 7 -22.64 -6.68 -3.89
CA SER A 7 -23.90 -7.33 -4.33
C SER A 7 -24.27 -8.53 -3.46
N LYS A 8 -23.27 -9.35 -3.08
CA LYS A 8 -23.50 -10.57 -2.31
C LYS A 8 -23.79 -10.31 -0.82
N TYR A 9 -23.05 -9.40 -0.19
CA TYR A 9 -23.11 -9.18 1.25
C TYR A 9 -23.86 -7.91 1.66
N GLY A 10 -24.10 -7.00 0.71
CA GLY A 10 -24.77 -5.72 0.92
C GLY A 10 -23.85 -4.62 1.46
N GLY A 11 -24.08 -3.39 1.01
CA GLY A 11 -23.26 -2.23 1.37
C GLY A 11 -23.30 -1.86 2.86
N LYS A 12 -24.36 -2.26 3.59
CA LYS A 12 -24.46 -2.01 5.04
C LYS A 12 -23.53 -2.89 5.89
N ARG A 13 -23.10 -4.03 5.35
CA ARG A 13 -22.27 -5.00 6.06
C ARG A 13 -20.85 -5.12 5.49
N THR A 14 -20.54 -4.34 4.46
CA THR A 14 -19.28 -4.45 3.72
C THR A 14 -18.65 -3.09 3.58
N GLY A 15 -17.37 -2.98 3.89
CA GLY A 15 -16.63 -1.74 3.72
C GLY A 15 -15.16 -2.01 3.39
N LEU A 16 -14.56 -1.08 2.65
CA LEU A 16 -13.12 -1.05 2.43
C LEU A 16 -12.43 -0.53 3.70
N THR A 17 -11.29 -1.10 4.03
CA THR A 17 -10.47 -0.60 5.13
C THR A 17 -9.75 0.68 4.74
N ALA A 18 -9.52 1.57 5.70
CA ALA A 18 -8.68 2.73 5.51
C ALA A 18 -7.19 2.34 5.43
N ASN A 19 -6.43 3.22 4.83
CA ASN A 19 -4.98 3.19 4.87
C ASN A 19 -4.47 4.60 5.17
N VAL A 20 -3.66 4.75 6.21
CA VAL A 20 -3.03 6.02 6.54
C VAL A 20 -1.87 6.25 5.59
N ILE A 21 -2.03 7.21 4.71
CA ILE A 21 -0.93 7.64 3.83
C ILE A 21 -0.07 8.62 4.59
N THR A 22 1.23 8.33 4.66
CA THR A 22 2.22 9.20 5.29
C THR A 22 2.99 10.01 4.26
N TYR A 23 3.54 11.14 4.72
CA TYR A 23 4.47 11.91 3.90
C TYR A 23 5.72 11.10 3.60
N ARG A 24 6.03 10.96 2.32
CA ARG A 24 7.31 10.45 1.82
C ARG A 24 8.10 11.61 1.22
N SER A 25 9.38 11.40 0.90
CA SER A 25 10.29 12.46 0.43
C SER A 25 9.64 13.36 -0.63
N LYS A 26 9.16 12.81 -1.73
CA LYS A 26 8.55 13.59 -2.82
C LYS A 26 7.33 14.42 -2.40
N SER A 27 6.46 13.88 -1.55
CA SER A 27 5.29 14.60 -1.09
C SER A 27 5.65 15.68 -0.07
N ALA A 28 6.59 15.39 0.84
CA ALA A 28 7.06 16.36 1.81
C ALA A 28 7.73 17.56 1.11
N ILE A 29 8.65 17.30 0.16
CA ILE A 29 9.30 18.35 -0.62
C ILE A 29 8.27 19.21 -1.35
N ARG A 30 7.35 18.57 -2.08
CA ARG A 30 6.35 19.30 -2.87
C ARG A 30 5.53 20.27 -2.00
N GLU A 31 5.00 19.78 -0.89
CA GLU A 31 4.14 20.61 -0.05
C GLU A 31 4.94 21.69 0.69
N THR A 32 6.13 21.36 1.21
CA THR A 32 6.98 22.34 1.87
C THR A 32 7.48 23.41 0.90
N ALA A 33 7.94 23.02 -0.28
CA ALA A 33 8.43 23.94 -1.29
C ALA A 33 7.34 24.92 -1.78
N LYS A 34 6.09 24.46 -1.87
CA LYS A 34 4.94 25.36 -2.14
C LYS A 34 4.75 26.41 -1.05
N VAL A 35 4.87 26.05 0.21
CA VAL A 35 4.77 26.99 1.34
C VAL A 35 5.90 28.02 1.29
N PHE A 36 7.09 27.62 0.86
CA PHE A 36 8.24 28.53 0.65
C PHE A 36 8.14 29.35 -0.65
N GLY A 37 7.09 29.19 -1.45
CA GLY A 37 6.86 29.95 -2.67
C GLY A 37 7.78 29.60 -3.83
N LEU A 38 8.38 28.41 -3.83
CA LEU A 38 9.22 27.95 -4.94
C LEU A 38 8.37 27.68 -6.19
N SER A 39 8.93 27.97 -7.37
CA SER A 39 8.27 27.69 -8.64
C SER A 39 8.08 26.19 -8.88
N GLU A 40 7.07 25.85 -9.70
CA GLU A 40 6.79 24.43 -10.01
C GLU A 40 7.98 23.74 -10.66
N ASP A 41 8.75 24.43 -11.52
CA ASP A 41 9.94 23.88 -12.16
C ASP A 41 11.01 23.51 -11.13
N VAL A 42 11.24 24.34 -10.14
CA VAL A 42 12.16 24.06 -9.02
C VAL A 42 11.64 22.90 -8.18
N ILE A 43 10.34 22.84 -7.91
CA ILE A 43 9.73 21.72 -7.16
C ILE A 43 9.91 20.41 -7.91
N VAL A 44 9.69 20.39 -9.21
CA VAL A 44 9.89 19.20 -10.06
C VAL A 44 11.35 18.78 -10.04
N ALA A 45 12.28 19.72 -10.17
CA ALA A 45 13.70 19.46 -10.15
C ALA A 45 14.16 18.88 -8.79
N LEU A 46 13.76 19.49 -7.67
CA LEU A 46 14.02 18.98 -6.32
C LEU A 46 13.45 17.55 -6.11
N ASN A 47 12.27 17.27 -6.65
CA ASN A 47 11.66 15.94 -6.58
C ASN A 47 12.38 14.89 -7.43
N GLY A 48 13.14 15.31 -8.42
CA GLY A 48 14.00 14.44 -9.26
C GLY A 48 15.27 13.97 -8.57
N MET A 49 15.71 14.67 -7.52
CA MET A 49 16.92 14.32 -6.76
C MET A 49 16.77 12.98 -6.02
N HIS A 50 17.91 12.34 -5.74
CA HIS A 50 17.93 11.09 -4.97
C HIS A 50 17.75 11.34 -3.47
N TRP A 51 16.57 10.98 -2.98
CA TRP A 51 16.21 11.11 -1.56
C TRP A 51 16.25 9.74 -0.88
N GLY A 52 17.43 9.27 -0.50
CA GLY A 52 17.58 8.05 0.30
C GLY A 52 17.01 8.20 1.71
N TRP A 53 16.72 7.07 2.37
CA TRP A 53 16.42 7.05 3.81
C TRP A 53 17.70 7.43 4.58
N GLY A 54 17.67 8.60 5.25
CA GLY A 54 18.82 9.08 6.02
C GLY A 54 19.92 9.78 5.19
N SER A 55 19.76 9.95 3.88
CA SER A 55 20.73 10.70 3.08
C SER A 55 20.67 12.19 3.41
N THR A 56 21.82 12.76 3.66
CA THR A 56 22.09 14.19 3.56
C THR A 56 21.84 14.61 2.11
N ILE A 57 21.24 15.78 1.93
CA ILE A 57 21.03 16.36 0.62
C ILE A 57 22.40 16.63 0.00
N ASP A 58 22.60 16.14 -1.21
CA ASP A 58 23.84 16.43 -1.92
C ASP A 58 23.85 17.90 -2.39
N GLN A 59 24.70 18.69 -1.74
CA GLN A 59 24.86 20.10 -2.07
C GLN A 59 25.26 20.31 -3.53
N SER A 60 25.97 19.36 -4.14
CA SER A 60 26.35 19.45 -5.56
C SER A 60 25.15 19.32 -6.48
N GLU A 61 24.20 18.47 -6.16
CA GLU A 61 22.94 18.35 -6.90
C GLU A 61 22.10 19.64 -6.77
N VAL A 62 22.04 20.24 -5.57
CA VAL A 62 21.34 21.52 -5.34
C VAL A 62 21.94 22.65 -6.17
N ARG A 63 23.27 22.76 -6.21
CA ARG A 63 23.97 23.75 -7.06
C ARG A 63 23.73 23.51 -8.54
N GLY A 64 23.64 22.22 -8.96
CA GLY A 64 23.32 21.85 -10.34
C GLY A 64 21.94 22.33 -10.80
N LEU A 65 21.01 22.58 -9.87
CA LEU A 65 19.69 23.16 -10.13
C LEU A 65 19.69 24.70 -10.13
N GLY A 66 20.85 25.34 -9.97
CA GLY A 66 20.96 26.81 -9.87
C GLY A 66 20.50 27.36 -8.53
N LEU A 67 20.37 26.53 -7.50
CA LEU A 67 20.00 26.91 -6.14
C LEU A 67 21.25 27.07 -5.28
N ASP A 68 21.22 28.00 -4.35
CA ASP A 68 22.27 28.15 -3.35
C ASP A 68 22.00 27.20 -2.15
N PRO A 69 22.83 26.17 -1.93
CA PRO A 69 22.65 25.25 -0.82
C PRO A 69 22.85 25.91 0.56
N ASP A 70 23.51 27.06 0.59
CA ASP A 70 23.77 27.83 1.82
C ASP A 70 22.65 28.86 2.09
N ASP A 71 21.63 28.94 1.23
CA ASP A 71 20.44 29.76 1.47
C ASP A 71 19.70 29.30 2.75
N PRO A 72 19.54 30.15 3.76
CA PRO A 72 18.85 29.82 4.99
C PRO A 72 17.41 29.30 4.78
N ALA A 73 16.69 29.86 3.80
CA ALA A 73 15.32 29.41 3.50
C ALA A 73 15.32 28.00 2.94
N LEU A 74 16.27 27.65 2.06
CA LEU A 74 16.41 26.30 1.50
C LEU A 74 16.84 25.31 2.58
N SER A 75 17.77 25.66 3.45
CA SER A 75 18.18 24.87 4.60
C SER A 75 17.00 24.58 5.52
N GLN A 76 16.17 25.59 5.83
CA GLN A 76 14.98 25.43 6.65
C GLN A 76 13.94 24.53 5.98
N LEU A 77 13.75 24.67 4.67
CA LEU A 77 12.87 23.80 3.88
C LEU A 77 13.28 22.33 4.06
N PHE A 78 14.56 22.03 3.93
CA PHE A 78 15.06 20.66 4.04
C PHE A 78 14.92 20.08 5.45
N GLU A 79 15.14 20.89 6.48
CA GLU A 79 14.90 20.45 7.87
C GLU A 79 13.41 20.14 8.10
N ILE A 80 12.50 20.97 7.59
CA ILE A 80 11.06 20.69 7.68
C ILE A 80 10.70 19.42 6.92
N VAL A 81 11.26 19.20 5.73
CA VAL A 81 11.04 17.96 4.95
C VAL A 81 11.48 16.74 5.74
N LYS A 82 12.62 16.78 6.42
CA LYS A 82 13.09 15.66 7.27
C LYS A 82 12.10 15.35 8.39
N VAL A 83 11.62 16.37 9.09
CA VAL A 83 10.66 16.22 10.19
C VAL A 83 9.32 15.74 9.67
N LEU A 84 8.83 16.27 8.54
CA LEU A 84 7.52 15.96 7.96
C LEU A 84 7.43 14.52 7.44
N ARG A 85 8.54 13.92 7.05
CA ARG A 85 8.57 12.53 6.57
C ARG A 85 8.07 11.56 7.65
N GLY A 86 7.14 10.71 7.26
CA GLY A 86 6.50 9.76 8.16
C GLY A 86 5.24 10.29 8.86
N PHE A 87 5.02 11.61 8.89
CA PHE A 87 3.78 12.16 9.43
C PHE A 87 2.57 11.72 8.60
N PRO A 88 1.40 11.51 9.22
CA PRO A 88 0.16 11.25 8.51
C PRO A 88 -0.16 12.40 7.55
N ARG A 89 -0.55 12.05 6.33
CA ARG A 89 -0.95 13.03 5.30
C ARG A 89 -2.46 13.02 5.10
N HIS A 90 -3.03 11.89 4.86
CA HIS A 90 -4.47 11.70 4.70
C HIS A 90 -4.85 10.22 4.83
N LEU A 91 -6.13 9.97 5.06
CA LEU A 91 -6.71 8.64 4.91
C LEU A 91 -6.97 8.35 3.44
N SER A 92 -6.68 7.12 3.03
CA SER A 92 -6.98 6.58 1.70
C SER A 92 -7.67 5.24 1.85
N GLN A 93 -8.19 4.72 0.74
CA GLN A 93 -8.77 3.39 0.71
C GLN A 93 -7.68 2.34 0.52
N HIS A 94 -7.75 1.25 1.28
CA HIS A 94 -6.96 0.07 0.97
C HIS A 94 -7.46 -0.56 -0.34
N VAL A 95 -6.55 -0.88 -1.25
CA VAL A 95 -6.90 -1.33 -2.61
C VAL A 95 -7.62 -2.68 -2.67
N GLY A 96 -7.59 -3.48 -1.63
CA GLY A 96 -8.18 -4.81 -1.63
C GLY A 96 -8.58 -5.35 -0.26
N GLY A 97 -8.40 -4.58 0.81
CA GLY A 97 -8.81 -4.98 2.16
C GLY A 97 -10.29 -4.70 2.39
N PHE A 98 -11.09 -5.74 2.61
CA PHE A 98 -12.50 -5.65 2.95
C PHE A 98 -12.76 -6.13 4.37
N VAL A 99 -13.67 -5.43 5.04
CA VAL A 99 -14.33 -5.96 6.21
C VAL A 99 -15.75 -6.38 5.82
N ILE A 100 -16.14 -7.58 6.23
CA ILE A 100 -17.47 -8.14 6.01
C ILE A 100 -18.00 -8.57 7.37
N THR A 101 -19.09 -7.97 7.80
CA THR A 101 -19.68 -8.21 9.13
C THR A 101 -20.99 -8.99 9.02
N ARG A 102 -21.36 -9.62 10.14
CA ARG A 102 -22.66 -10.27 10.27
C ARG A 102 -23.80 -9.25 10.36
N ASP A 103 -23.58 -8.20 11.15
CA ASP A 103 -24.54 -7.13 11.39
C ASP A 103 -24.10 -5.84 10.67
N SER A 104 -24.81 -4.72 10.88
CA SER A 104 -24.44 -3.45 10.25
C SER A 104 -23.06 -2.98 10.70
N LEU A 105 -22.21 -2.59 9.74
CA LEU A 105 -20.88 -2.01 10.00
C LEU A 105 -20.96 -0.75 10.87
N GLU A 106 -22.00 0.07 10.69
CA GLU A 106 -22.20 1.31 11.44
C GLU A 106 -22.35 1.09 12.94
N SER A 107 -22.75 -0.12 13.36
CA SER A 107 -22.83 -0.47 14.78
C SER A 107 -21.46 -0.79 15.40
N LEU A 108 -20.45 -0.99 14.59
CA LEU A 108 -19.11 -1.42 15.02
C LEU A 108 -18.06 -0.34 14.82
N VAL A 109 -18.12 0.37 13.70
CA VAL A 109 -17.05 1.28 13.24
C VAL A 109 -17.61 2.51 12.53
N PRO A 110 -16.93 3.67 12.59
CA PRO A 110 -17.28 4.82 11.79
C PRO A 110 -17.13 4.52 10.29
N ILE A 111 -18.10 4.95 9.50
CA ILE A 111 -18.16 4.75 8.07
C ILE A 111 -18.18 6.08 7.36
N SER A 112 -17.37 6.22 6.33
CA SER A 112 -17.37 7.34 5.40
C SER A 112 -17.75 6.90 3.99
N LYS A 113 -18.37 7.83 3.27
CA LYS A 113 -18.60 7.68 1.83
C LYS A 113 -17.29 7.92 1.09
N THR A 114 -17.10 7.20 0.01
CA THR A 114 -15.97 7.43 -0.89
C THR A 114 -16.37 8.35 -2.05
N ALA A 115 -15.41 8.83 -2.81
CA ALA A 115 -15.68 9.54 -4.06
C ALA A 115 -16.48 8.72 -5.08
N MET A 116 -16.48 7.39 -4.93
CA MET A 116 -17.34 6.50 -5.72
C MET A 116 -18.60 6.18 -4.92
N GLU A 117 -19.76 6.55 -5.44
CA GLU A 117 -21.05 6.43 -4.76
C GLU A 117 -21.41 5.03 -4.27
N SER A 118 -20.86 3.98 -4.89
CA SER A 118 -21.18 2.59 -4.56
C SER A 118 -20.23 1.95 -3.55
N ARG A 119 -19.37 2.74 -2.90
CA ARG A 119 -18.37 2.23 -1.96
C ARG A 119 -18.44 2.91 -0.61
N THR A 120 -18.24 2.12 0.42
CA THR A 120 -18.09 2.56 1.80
C THR A 120 -16.68 2.28 2.28
N ILE A 121 -16.13 3.18 3.08
CA ILE A 121 -14.85 3.01 3.75
C ILE A 121 -15.08 3.06 5.26
N ILE A 122 -14.46 2.15 5.97
CA ILE A 122 -14.32 2.24 7.43
C ILE A 122 -13.09 3.09 7.72
N GLU A 123 -13.21 4.04 8.65
CA GLU A 123 -12.14 5.02 8.92
C GLU A 123 -10.95 4.44 9.70
N TRP A 124 -10.95 3.15 9.96
CA TRP A 124 -9.95 2.42 10.71
C TRP A 124 -8.97 1.72 9.77
N ASN A 125 -7.68 1.79 10.08
CA ASN A 125 -6.63 1.13 9.33
C ASN A 125 -6.50 -0.35 9.74
N LYS A 126 -5.50 -1.05 9.18
CA LYS A 126 -5.27 -2.46 9.47
C LYS A 126 -5.01 -2.72 10.95
N ASP A 127 -4.17 -1.91 11.58
CA ASP A 127 -3.74 -2.14 12.97
C ASP A 127 -4.89 -1.92 13.95
N ASP A 128 -5.75 -0.93 13.68
CA ASP A 128 -6.97 -0.66 14.45
C ASP A 128 -7.96 -1.83 14.33
N ILE A 129 -8.14 -2.37 13.12
CA ILE A 129 -9.05 -3.48 12.84
C ILE A 129 -8.56 -4.75 13.55
N ASP A 130 -7.26 -5.03 13.47
CA ASP A 130 -6.63 -6.17 14.14
C ASP A 130 -6.78 -6.05 15.68
N ALA A 131 -6.59 -4.84 16.23
CA ALA A 131 -6.78 -4.57 17.66
C ALA A 131 -8.23 -4.78 18.14
N LEU A 132 -9.21 -4.53 17.27
CA LEU A 132 -10.63 -4.77 17.54
C LEU A 132 -11.06 -6.24 17.30
N GLY A 133 -10.17 -7.09 16.82
CA GLY A 133 -10.48 -8.47 16.46
C GLY A 133 -11.41 -8.61 15.26
N ILE A 134 -11.48 -7.61 14.39
CA ILE A 134 -12.31 -7.63 13.19
C ILE A 134 -11.52 -8.28 12.05
N LEU A 135 -12.11 -9.29 11.41
CA LEU A 135 -11.50 -9.97 10.28
C LEU A 135 -11.45 -9.09 9.03
N LYS A 136 -10.25 -8.81 8.55
CA LYS A 136 -9.99 -8.21 7.23
C LYS A 136 -9.80 -9.30 6.19
N VAL A 137 -10.63 -9.29 5.16
CA VAL A 137 -10.49 -10.16 3.97
C VAL A 137 -9.71 -9.42 2.90
N ASP A 138 -8.57 -9.95 2.49
CA ASP A 138 -7.78 -9.37 1.42
C ASP A 138 -8.14 -10.01 0.08
N ILE A 139 -8.51 -9.18 -0.90
CA ILE A 139 -8.90 -9.61 -2.25
C ILE A 139 -7.83 -9.29 -3.29
N LEU A 140 -6.60 -9.05 -2.84
CA LEU A 140 -5.45 -8.85 -3.72
C LEU A 140 -4.89 -10.20 -4.23
N ALA A 141 -4.03 -10.12 -5.22
CA ALA A 141 -3.33 -11.27 -5.82
C ALA A 141 -4.22 -12.36 -6.44
N LEU A 142 -5.49 -12.10 -6.69
CA LEU A 142 -6.41 -13.08 -7.29
C LEU A 142 -5.96 -13.55 -8.68
N GLY A 143 -5.31 -12.69 -9.45
CA GLY A 143 -4.70 -13.04 -10.74
C GLY A 143 -3.56 -14.04 -10.58
N MET A 144 -2.70 -13.85 -9.57
CA MET A 144 -1.60 -14.77 -9.24
C MET A 144 -2.14 -16.13 -8.79
N LEU A 145 -3.16 -16.17 -7.93
CA LEU A 145 -3.80 -17.43 -7.52
C LEU A 145 -4.41 -18.17 -8.71
N THR A 146 -5.00 -17.45 -9.67
CA THR A 146 -5.49 -18.05 -10.91
C THR A 146 -4.36 -18.61 -11.77
N CYS A 147 -3.22 -17.93 -11.84
CA CYS A 147 -2.04 -18.41 -12.54
C CYS A 147 -1.51 -19.69 -11.92
N ILE A 148 -1.35 -19.72 -10.60
CA ILE A 148 -0.92 -20.94 -9.85
C ILE A 148 -1.88 -22.09 -10.10
N ARG A 149 -3.19 -21.87 -9.97
CA ARG A 149 -4.19 -22.92 -10.24
C ARG A 149 -4.04 -23.50 -11.64
N ARG A 150 -3.91 -22.67 -12.67
CA ARG A 150 -3.72 -23.12 -14.05
C ARG A 150 -2.41 -23.88 -14.22
N ALA A 151 -1.32 -23.46 -13.58
CA ALA A 151 -0.06 -24.17 -13.62
C ALA A 151 -0.19 -25.59 -13.02
N LEU A 152 -0.85 -25.71 -11.86
CA LEU A 152 -1.11 -27.02 -11.23
C LEU A 152 -2.02 -27.90 -12.10
N GLU A 153 -3.05 -27.34 -12.73
CA GLU A 153 -3.89 -28.07 -13.71
C GLU A 153 -3.07 -28.58 -14.90
N MET A 154 -2.16 -27.76 -15.44
CA MET A 154 -1.28 -28.19 -16.54
C MET A 154 -0.32 -29.29 -16.10
N MET A 155 0.22 -29.22 -14.89
CA MET A 155 1.07 -30.29 -14.32
C MET A 155 0.30 -31.60 -14.18
N HIS A 156 -0.93 -31.55 -13.71
CA HIS A 156 -1.79 -32.73 -13.64
C HIS A 156 -2.03 -33.34 -15.04
N VAL A 157 -2.44 -32.51 -16.01
CA VAL A 157 -2.78 -32.97 -17.36
C VAL A 157 -1.57 -33.53 -18.13
N HIS A 158 -0.41 -32.88 -18.06
CA HIS A 158 0.74 -33.21 -18.90
C HIS A 158 1.72 -34.18 -18.22
N TYR A 159 1.82 -34.15 -16.90
CA TYR A 159 2.79 -34.95 -16.15
C TYR A 159 2.15 -35.97 -15.20
N GLY A 160 0.81 -35.99 -15.10
CA GLY A 160 0.09 -36.86 -14.16
C GLY A 160 0.38 -36.57 -12.68
N LYS A 161 0.98 -35.39 -12.38
CA LYS A 161 1.32 -35.00 -11.00
C LYS A 161 0.15 -34.23 -10.39
N ASP A 162 -0.44 -34.78 -9.33
CA ASP A 162 -1.52 -34.15 -8.56
C ASP A 162 -0.90 -33.38 -7.37
N VAL A 163 -0.59 -32.12 -7.60
CA VAL A 163 0.03 -31.21 -6.60
C VAL A 163 -0.99 -30.19 -6.17
N GLN A 164 -1.24 -30.09 -4.88
CA GLN A 164 -2.13 -29.08 -4.30
C GLN A 164 -1.31 -27.88 -3.78
N LEU A 165 -1.94 -26.71 -3.71
CA LEU A 165 -1.28 -25.50 -3.19
C LEU A 165 -0.73 -25.71 -1.77
N VAL A 166 -1.44 -26.49 -0.95
CA VAL A 166 -1.02 -26.81 0.42
C VAL A 166 0.28 -27.63 0.46
N ASP A 167 0.54 -28.44 -0.56
CA ASP A 167 1.76 -29.27 -0.62
C ASP A 167 3.01 -28.43 -0.89
N LEU A 168 2.84 -27.28 -1.57
CA LEU A 168 3.92 -26.31 -1.81
C LEU A 168 4.27 -25.51 -0.56
N LEU A 169 3.38 -25.44 0.42
CA LEU A 169 3.54 -24.67 1.67
C LEU A 169 4.03 -25.54 2.84
N ARG A 170 4.06 -26.86 2.68
CA ARG A 170 4.58 -27.78 3.71
C ARG A 170 6.11 -27.77 3.68
N GLU A 171 6.72 -27.15 4.68
CA GLU A 171 8.11 -27.35 5.05
C GLU A 171 8.18 -28.59 5.96
N GLU A 172 8.56 -29.75 5.43
CA GLU A 172 8.97 -30.87 6.26
C GLU A 172 10.41 -30.66 6.71
N LYS A 173 10.65 -30.79 8.01
CA LYS A 173 11.91 -30.46 8.71
C LYS A 173 13.17 -31.18 8.18
N ASN A 174 13.09 -32.12 7.26
CA ASN A 174 14.23 -32.88 6.72
C ASN A 174 14.17 -33.13 5.20
N ASP A 175 13.28 -32.51 4.47
CA ASP A 175 13.12 -32.69 3.05
C ASP A 175 13.58 -31.47 2.25
N PRO A 176 14.09 -31.63 1.03
CA PRO A 176 14.40 -30.51 0.15
C PRO A 176 13.15 -29.65 -0.07
N PRO A 177 13.30 -28.33 -0.23
CA PRO A 177 12.18 -27.41 -0.37
C PRO A 177 11.21 -27.92 -1.44
N ALA A 178 9.91 -27.78 -1.17
CA ALA A 178 8.83 -28.32 -2.00
C ALA A 178 8.96 -27.99 -3.50
N ALA A 179 9.58 -26.86 -3.83
CA ALA A 179 9.95 -26.49 -5.20
C ALA A 179 10.89 -27.51 -5.87
N ALA A 180 11.80 -28.13 -5.15
CA ALA A 180 12.73 -29.14 -5.71
C ALA A 180 12.03 -30.45 -6.07
N ARG A 181 10.90 -30.78 -5.42
CA ARG A 181 10.11 -32.00 -5.72
C ARG A 181 9.25 -31.87 -6.98
N VAL A 182 8.96 -30.63 -7.40
CA VAL A 182 8.14 -30.38 -8.59
C VAL A 182 8.95 -30.60 -9.87
N TYR A 183 10.28 -30.47 -9.80
CA TYR A 183 11.20 -30.61 -10.93
C TYR A 183 11.92 -31.96 -10.98
N ALA A 184 11.73 -32.83 -10.01
CA ALA A 184 12.20 -34.22 -10.00
C ALA A 184 11.14 -35.17 -10.58
#